data_ddde7d0adbcaae644d6d61b94c1b5c28
#
_entry.id   ddde7d0adbcaae644d6d61b94c1b5c28
#
_cell.length_a   1.000
_cell.length_b   1.000
_cell.length_c   1.000
_cell.angle_alpha   90.00
_cell.angle_beta   90.00
_cell.angle_gamma   90.00
#
_symmetry.space_group_name_H-M   'P 1'
#
loop_
_entity.id
_entity.type
_entity.pdbx_description
1 polymer ?
#
loop_
_entity_poly.entity_id
_entity_poly.type
_entity_poly.pdbx_seq_one_letter_code
_entity_poly.pdbx_strand_id
1 'polypeptide(L)'
;MRDVILHNISKSYIKGEIKALSDVSFEVAQGELFGLIGPDGAGKTSLFRILTTLMLPDTGTAHVNGLNVVEDYKGIRKKIGYMPGKFSLYQDLSVEENLNFFATVFNTTVKQNYDLIKDIYEQIEPFKDRRAGKLSGGMKQKLALCCALIHRPTVLFLDEPTTGVDVVSRNEFWNMLKHLKQQGITILVSTPYMDEAALCERIALIEGGRIMSIDTPETIVSDFPGSLYAAKAASMGVLLNDLRESKNVKSCYAFGEYHHITLQEMHGLSETEIIENLTWRLQKARHQDVEVIKITPSVEDCFIKLMN
;
A
#
# COMPACT_ATOMS: atom_id res chain seq x y z
N MET A 1 13.47 -5.06 18.17
CA MET A 1 12.29 -4.64 18.97
C MET A 1 11.10 -4.51 18.03
N ARG A 2 9.86 -4.60 18.51
CA ARG A 2 8.65 -4.44 17.69
C ARG A 2 7.96 -3.14 18.10
N ASP A 3 7.71 -2.27 17.13
CA ASP A 3 7.04 -0.99 17.39
C ASP A 3 5.52 -1.09 17.23
N VAL A 4 5.01 -2.02 16.40
CA VAL A 4 3.58 -2.27 16.26
C VAL A 4 3.32 -3.77 16.39
N ILE A 5 2.34 -4.12 17.22
CA ILE A 5 1.92 -5.51 17.45
C ILE A 5 0.40 -5.55 17.48
N LEU A 6 -0.20 -6.47 16.72
CA LEU A 6 -1.64 -6.71 16.69
C LEU A 6 -1.92 -8.21 16.96
N HIS A 7 -2.92 -8.47 17.77
CA HIS A 7 -3.40 -9.82 18.07
C HIS A 7 -4.92 -9.88 17.91
N ASN A 8 -5.39 -10.62 16.91
CA ASN A 8 -6.79 -10.96 16.65
C ASN A 8 -7.73 -9.74 16.61
N ILE A 9 -7.27 -8.64 16.02
CA ILE A 9 -8.05 -7.41 15.90
C ILE A 9 -9.24 -7.65 14.98
N SER A 10 -10.44 -7.41 15.52
CA SER A 10 -11.67 -7.42 14.74
C SER A 10 -12.43 -6.11 14.91
N LYS A 11 -13.12 -5.68 13.84
CA LYS A 11 -13.94 -4.46 13.83
C LYS A 11 -15.11 -4.59 12.89
N SER A 12 -16.29 -4.24 13.40
CA SER A 12 -17.54 -4.19 12.63
C SER A 12 -18.18 -2.81 12.72
N TYR A 13 -18.93 -2.45 11.68
CA TYR A 13 -19.78 -1.26 11.63
C TYR A 13 -21.26 -1.66 11.59
N ILE A 14 -22.15 -0.69 11.79
CA ILE A 14 -23.61 -0.86 11.71
C ILE A 14 -24.07 -2.08 12.54
N LYS A 15 -23.77 -2.08 13.86
CA LYS A 15 -24.14 -3.14 14.80
C LYS A 15 -23.76 -4.57 14.34
N GLY A 16 -22.63 -4.69 13.61
CA GLY A 16 -22.11 -6.00 13.19
C GLY A 16 -22.44 -6.42 11.76
N GLU A 17 -23.21 -5.64 11.01
CA GLU A 17 -23.58 -5.97 9.63
C GLU A 17 -22.40 -5.92 8.65
N ILE A 18 -21.48 -4.97 8.86
CA ILE A 18 -20.28 -4.81 8.01
C ILE A 18 -19.05 -5.16 8.83
N LYS A 19 -18.42 -6.30 8.52
CA LYS A 19 -17.14 -6.71 9.11
C LYS A 19 -16.00 -6.02 8.35
N ALA A 20 -15.41 -5.00 8.97
CA ALA A 20 -14.29 -4.27 8.38
C ALA A 20 -12.93 -4.93 8.65
N LEU A 21 -12.79 -5.63 9.79
CA LEU A 21 -11.61 -6.40 10.16
C LEU A 21 -12.04 -7.71 10.86
N SER A 22 -11.34 -8.81 10.58
CA SER A 22 -11.62 -10.14 11.12
C SER A 22 -10.29 -10.81 11.48
N ASP A 23 -10.01 -10.92 12.78
CA ASP A 23 -8.86 -11.63 13.35
C ASP A 23 -7.50 -11.21 12.78
N VAL A 24 -7.30 -9.91 12.56
CA VAL A 24 -6.06 -9.35 12.01
C VAL A 24 -4.95 -9.43 13.06
N SER A 25 -3.86 -10.11 12.71
CA SER A 25 -2.67 -10.27 13.56
C SER A 25 -1.41 -10.11 12.74
N PHE A 26 -0.53 -9.22 13.16
CA PHE A 26 0.85 -9.09 12.64
C PHE A 26 1.68 -8.19 13.54
N GLU A 27 2.96 -8.12 13.22
CA GLU A 27 3.89 -7.23 13.92
C GLU A 27 4.81 -6.51 12.94
N VAL A 28 5.24 -5.30 13.31
CA VAL A 28 6.17 -4.46 12.55
C VAL A 28 7.40 -4.19 13.40
N ALA A 29 8.57 -4.41 12.82
CA ALA A 29 9.85 -4.18 13.48
C ALA A 29 10.15 -2.68 13.62
N GLN A 30 10.98 -2.32 14.59
CA GLN A 30 11.47 -0.97 14.74
C GLN A 30 12.32 -0.56 13.52
N GLY A 31 12.02 0.62 12.96
CA GLY A 31 12.71 1.16 11.79
C GLY A 31 12.34 0.46 10.47
N GLU A 32 11.28 -0.33 10.44
CA GLU A 32 10.79 -1.03 9.24
C GLU A 32 9.88 -0.12 8.41
N LEU A 33 10.00 -0.21 7.08
CA LEU A 33 9.05 0.35 6.12
C LEU A 33 8.09 -0.76 5.69
N PHE A 34 6.91 -0.80 6.32
CA PHE A 34 5.90 -1.85 6.19
C PHE A 34 4.69 -1.38 5.37
N GLY A 35 4.29 -2.17 4.37
CA GLY A 35 3.14 -1.91 3.52
C GLY A 35 1.90 -2.71 3.91
N LEU A 36 0.74 -2.04 4.05
CA LEU A 36 -0.57 -2.69 4.14
C LEU A 36 -1.26 -2.53 2.78
N ILE A 37 -1.22 -3.57 1.96
CA ILE A 37 -1.58 -3.54 0.55
C ILE A 37 -2.93 -4.23 0.34
N GLY A 38 -3.85 -3.58 -0.34
CA GLY A 38 -5.14 -4.17 -0.67
C GLY A 38 -6.09 -3.15 -1.29
N PRO A 39 -7.19 -3.59 -1.93
CA PRO A 39 -8.12 -2.72 -2.64
C PRO A 39 -8.89 -1.80 -1.69
N ASP A 40 -9.66 -0.90 -2.29
CA ASP A 40 -10.58 -0.04 -1.54
C ASP A 40 -11.61 -0.89 -0.80
N GLY A 41 -11.87 -0.53 0.45
CA GLY A 41 -12.79 -1.29 1.30
C GLY A 41 -12.19 -2.51 1.99
N ALA A 42 -10.93 -2.88 1.75
CA ALA A 42 -10.27 -4.03 2.39
C ALA A 42 -10.06 -3.91 3.91
N GLY A 43 -10.31 -2.74 4.51
CA GLY A 43 -10.19 -2.51 5.96
C GLY A 43 -8.96 -1.72 6.39
N LYS A 44 -8.08 -1.30 5.46
CA LYS A 44 -6.81 -0.57 5.72
C LYS A 44 -7.00 0.65 6.64
N THR A 45 -7.87 1.57 6.25
CA THR A 45 -8.17 2.77 7.05
C THR A 45 -8.74 2.45 8.43
N SER A 46 -9.58 1.40 8.56
CA SER A 46 -10.12 0.98 9.86
C SER A 46 -9.01 0.51 10.78
N LEU A 47 -8.07 -0.26 10.25
CA LEU A 47 -6.91 -0.73 11.01
C LEU A 47 -6.02 0.44 11.44
N PHE A 48 -5.70 1.37 10.54
CA PHE A 48 -4.90 2.55 10.88
C PHE A 48 -5.57 3.42 11.95
N ARG A 49 -6.90 3.60 11.88
CA ARG A 49 -7.64 4.34 12.92
C ARG A 49 -7.57 3.66 14.29
N ILE A 50 -7.51 2.33 14.34
CA ILE A 50 -7.32 1.61 15.61
C ILE A 50 -5.90 1.85 16.12
N LEU A 51 -4.87 1.66 15.28
CA LEU A 51 -3.46 1.85 15.66
C LEU A 51 -3.14 3.28 16.06
N THR A 52 -3.80 4.25 15.44
CA THR A 52 -3.65 5.68 15.78
C THR A 52 -4.59 6.14 16.89
N THR A 53 -5.30 5.20 17.56
CA THR A 53 -6.19 5.47 18.69
C THR A 53 -7.43 6.33 18.37
N LEU A 54 -7.79 6.43 17.09
CA LEU A 54 -8.99 7.15 16.63
C LEU A 54 -10.25 6.28 16.65
N MET A 55 -10.07 4.97 16.81
CA MET A 55 -11.15 3.98 16.84
C MET A 55 -10.80 2.85 17.79
N LEU A 56 -11.79 2.33 18.51
CA LEU A 56 -11.62 1.16 19.35
C LEU A 56 -11.85 -0.13 18.55
N PRO A 57 -11.03 -1.17 18.73
CA PRO A 57 -11.35 -2.51 18.23
C PRO A 57 -12.59 -3.06 18.94
N ASP A 58 -13.29 -4.01 18.32
CA ASP A 58 -14.38 -4.74 18.97
C ASP A 58 -13.80 -5.91 19.78
N THR A 59 -12.77 -6.57 19.25
CA THR A 59 -12.01 -7.64 19.94
C THR A 59 -10.52 -7.55 19.58
N GLY A 60 -9.70 -8.28 20.34
CA GLY A 60 -8.26 -8.33 20.15
C GLY A 60 -7.53 -7.21 20.89
N THR A 61 -6.20 -7.20 20.74
CA THR A 61 -5.32 -6.21 21.38
C THR A 61 -4.32 -5.66 20.37
N ALA A 62 -3.98 -4.38 20.49
CA ALA A 62 -2.93 -3.77 19.69
C ALA A 62 -2.04 -2.88 20.56
N HIS A 63 -0.75 -2.88 20.23
CA HIS A 63 0.26 -2.07 20.92
C HIS A 63 1.07 -1.27 19.89
N VAL A 64 1.37 -0.04 20.22
CA VAL A 64 2.26 0.84 19.47
C VAL A 64 3.32 1.39 20.42
N ASN A 65 4.61 1.22 20.10
CA ASN A 65 5.73 1.53 20.99
C ASN A 65 5.60 0.88 22.39
N GLY A 66 5.08 -0.34 22.47
CA GLY A 66 4.83 -1.06 23.70
C GLY A 66 3.62 -0.56 24.52
N LEU A 67 2.89 0.46 24.03
CA LEU A 67 1.73 1.06 24.68
C LEU A 67 0.44 0.48 24.09
N ASN A 68 -0.55 0.17 24.96
CA ASN A 68 -1.86 -0.35 24.55
C ASN A 68 -2.69 0.75 23.87
N VAL A 69 -3.24 0.49 22.67
CA VAL A 69 -4.00 1.49 21.89
C VAL A 69 -5.29 1.97 22.56
N VAL A 70 -5.84 1.20 23.52
CA VAL A 70 -7.06 1.55 24.25
C VAL A 70 -6.72 2.30 25.54
N GLU A 71 -5.79 1.79 26.32
CA GLU A 71 -5.47 2.28 27.66
C GLU A 71 -4.53 3.48 27.63
N ASP A 72 -3.50 3.44 26.75
CA ASP A 72 -2.40 4.39 26.70
C ASP A 72 -2.51 5.40 25.57
N TYR A 73 -3.72 5.64 25.04
CA TYR A 73 -3.94 6.46 23.83
C TYR A 73 -3.27 7.84 23.87
N LYS A 74 -3.22 8.49 25.05
CA LYS A 74 -2.56 9.80 25.22
C LYS A 74 -1.04 9.71 25.02
N GLY A 75 -0.43 8.61 25.46
CA GLY A 75 1.00 8.35 25.29
C GLY A 75 1.33 8.06 23.84
N ILE A 76 0.52 7.24 23.17
CA ILE A 76 0.67 6.90 21.76
C ILE A 76 0.60 8.16 20.89
N ARG A 77 -0.43 8.98 21.04
CA ARG A 77 -0.65 10.21 20.24
C ARG A 77 0.50 11.20 20.30
N LYS A 78 1.34 11.15 21.33
CA LYS A 78 2.55 11.99 21.43
C LYS A 78 3.75 11.42 20.66
N LYS A 79 3.71 10.15 20.31
CA LYS A 79 4.84 9.42 19.72
C LYS A 79 4.63 9.03 18.26
N ILE A 80 3.39 9.14 17.76
CA ILE A 80 3.06 8.77 16.38
C ILE A 80 2.79 9.99 15.52
N GLY A 81 3.19 9.91 14.25
CA GLY A 81 2.67 10.77 13.19
C GLY A 81 1.54 10.05 12.43
N TYR A 82 0.50 10.75 12.04
CA TYR A 82 -0.58 10.19 11.26
C TYR A 82 -0.97 11.11 10.11
N MET A 83 -0.97 10.57 8.92
CA MET A 83 -1.45 11.22 7.71
C MET A 83 -2.65 10.44 7.17
N PRO A 84 -3.88 10.94 7.34
CA PRO A 84 -5.08 10.27 6.84
C PRO A 84 -5.20 10.42 5.32
N GLY A 85 -5.87 9.46 4.65
CA GLY A 85 -6.02 9.42 3.20
C GLY A 85 -6.78 10.61 2.60
N LYS A 86 -7.60 11.30 3.41
CA LYS A 86 -8.21 12.57 2.99
C LYS A 86 -7.38 13.72 3.56
N PHE A 87 -7.06 14.71 2.70
CA PHE A 87 -6.36 15.91 3.13
C PHE A 87 -7.10 16.58 4.29
N SER A 88 -6.49 16.57 5.46
CA SER A 88 -7.10 16.97 6.74
C SER A 88 -6.54 18.26 7.34
N LEU A 89 -5.61 18.92 6.64
CA LEU A 89 -5.03 20.18 7.11
C LEU A 89 -6.00 21.35 6.87
N TYR A 90 -5.75 22.45 7.57
CA TYR A 90 -6.56 23.68 7.46
C TYR A 90 -6.32 24.34 6.11
N GLN A 91 -7.31 24.24 5.21
CA GLN A 91 -7.19 24.70 3.82
C GLN A 91 -7.08 26.22 3.69
N ASP A 92 -7.64 26.97 4.64
CA ASP A 92 -7.62 28.42 4.68
C ASP A 92 -6.34 29.01 5.28
N LEU A 93 -5.58 28.18 6.02
CA LEU A 93 -4.27 28.54 6.54
C LEU A 93 -3.21 28.37 5.47
N SER A 94 -2.15 29.17 5.55
CA SER A 94 -0.96 29.02 4.71
C SER A 94 -0.16 27.74 5.07
N VAL A 95 0.86 27.43 4.28
CA VAL A 95 1.81 26.34 4.57
C VAL A 95 2.47 26.57 5.93
N GLU A 96 2.99 27.77 6.17
CA GLU A 96 3.69 28.13 7.41
C GLU A 96 2.74 28.13 8.62
N GLU A 97 1.52 28.67 8.46
CA GLU A 97 0.51 28.66 9.53
C GLU A 97 0.10 27.23 9.93
N ASN A 98 -0.09 26.31 8.95
CA ASN A 98 -0.35 24.91 9.26
C ASN A 98 0.79 24.29 10.07
N LEU A 99 2.05 24.45 9.65
CA LEU A 99 3.20 23.93 10.36
C LEU A 99 3.30 24.47 11.80
N ASN A 100 3.15 25.78 11.98
CA ASN A 100 3.18 26.42 13.28
C ASN A 100 2.03 25.96 14.17
N PHE A 101 0.84 25.76 13.61
CA PHE A 101 -0.31 25.22 14.34
C PHE A 101 0.01 23.82 14.91
N PHE A 102 0.47 22.89 14.08
CA PHE A 102 0.79 21.55 14.55
C PHE A 102 2.00 21.54 15.51
N ALA A 103 3.00 22.36 15.28
CA ALA A 103 4.11 22.51 16.22
C ALA A 103 3.61 22.97 17.60
N THR A 104 2.68 23.94 17.64
CA THR A 104 2.08 24.44 18.88
C THR A 104 1.25 23.33 19.58
N VAL A 105 0.45 22.56 18.84
CA VAL A 105 -0.35 21.44 19.41
C VAL A 105 0.54 20.43 20.12
N PHE A 106 1.73 20.18 19.60
CA PHE A 106 2.69 19.25 20.18
C PHE A 106 3.71 19.90 21.12
N ASN A 107 3.52 21.16 21.53
CA ASN A 107 4.43 21.94 22.41
C ASN A 107 5.87 21.98 21.90
N THR A 108 6.06 22.19 20.61
CA THR A 108 7.33 22.36 19.94
C THR A 108 7.31 23.54 19.00
N THR A 109 8.39 23.78 18.27
CA THR A 109 8.48 24.81 17.23
C THR A 109 9.03 24.22 15.95
N VAL A 110 8.69 24.83 14.81
CA VAL A 110 9.25 24.43 13.51
C VAL A 110 10.78 24.46 13.55
N LYS A 111 11.37 25.48 14.18
CA LYS A 111 12.81 25.65 14.29
C LYS A 111 13.49 24.51 15.06
N GLN A 112 12.88 24.00 16.13
CA GLN A 112 13.45 22.91 16.95
C GLN A 112 13.57 21.58 16.20
N ASN A 113 12.67 21.33 15.27
CA ASN A 113 12.59 20.05 14.55
C ASN A 113 12.76 20.22 13.03
N TYR A 114 13.31 21.37 12.63
CA TYR A 114 13.51 21.70 11.20
C TYR A 114 14.37 20.67 10.47
N ASP A 115 15.39 20.15 11.12
CA ASP A 115 16.31 19.14 10.57
C ASP A 115 15.57 17.90 10.05
N LEU A 116 14.50 17.46 10.74
CA LEU A 116 13.73 16.28 10.33
C LEU A 116 12.88 16.52 9.08
N ILE A 117 12.36 17.72 8.92
CA ILE A 117 11.45 18.07 7.82
C ILE A 117 12.13 18.83 6.68
N LYS A 118 13.40 19.20 6.84
CA LYS A 118 14.12 20.13 5.96
C LYS A 118 14.00 19.74 4.48
N ASP A 119 14.42 18.53 4.14
CA ASP A 119 14.47 18.06 2.74
C ASP A 119 13.09 18.04 2.06
N ILE A 120 12.03 17.90 2.87
CA ILE A 120 10.64 17.94 2.40
C ILE A 120 10.15 19.39 2.34
N TYR A 121 10.42 20.16 3.39
CA TYR A 121 9.92 21.52 3.53
C TYR A 121 10.54 22.48 2.52
N GLU A 122 11.84 22.39 2.24
CA GLU A 122 12.52 23.24 1.24
C GLU A 122 11.86 23.18 -0.14
N GLN A 123 11.20 22.09 -0.49
CA GLN A 123 10.47 21.94 -1.74
C GLN A 123 9.14 22.72 -1.78
N ILE A 124 8.58 23.06 -0.63
CA ILE A 124 7.33 23.82 -0.50
C ILE A 124 7.53 25.19 0.16
N GLU A 125 8.70 25.47 0.72
CA GLU A 125 9.04 26.73 1.36
C GLU A 125 8.85 27.97 0.47
N PRO A 126 9.15 27.94 -0.86
CA PRO A 126 8.84 29.04 -1.76
C PRO A 126 7.36 29.44 -1.80
N PHE A 127 6.49 28.56 -1.30
CA PHE A 127 5.04 28.74 -1.25
C PHE A 127 4.50 28.88 0.19
N LYS A 128 5.36 29.19 1.16
CA LYS A 128 5.02 29.21 2.59
C LYS A 128 3.81 30.07 2.95
N ASP A 129 3.61 31.18 2.23
CA ASP A 129 2.50 32.12 2.43
C ASP A 129 1.24 31.71 1.65
N ARG A 130 1.31 30.65 0.81
CA ARG A 130 0.16 30.19 0.03
C ARG A 130 -0.77 29.35 0.90
N ARG A 131 -2.09 29.58 0.77
CA ARG A 131 -3.11 28.78 1.45
C ARG A 131 -3.02 27.31 1.03
N ALA A 132 -3.11 26.39 2.00
CA ALA A 132 -3.00 24.96 1.75
C ALA A 132 -4.04 24.44 0.75
N GLY A 133 -5.25 25.02 0.73
CA GLY A 133 -6.28 24.68 -0.25
C GLY A 133 -5.89 24.94 -1.71
N LYS A 134 -4.94 25.86 -1.97
CA LYS A 134 -4.46 26.24 -3.31
C LYS A 134 -3.17 25.53 -3.74
N LEU A 135 -2.68 24.59 -2.97
CA LEU A 135 -1.52 23.76 -3.31
C LEU A 135 -1.91 22.65 -4.31
N SER A 136 -0.94 22.21 -5.12
CA SER A 136 -1.08 20.98 -5.91
C SER A 136 -1.22 19.73 -5.02
N GLY A 137 -1.65 18.61 -5.58
CA GLY A 137 -1.75 17.34 -4.85
C GLY A 137 -0.45 16.96 -4.14
N GLY A 138 0.66 16.90 -4.90
CA GLY A 138 1.98 16.57 -4.34
C GLY A 138 2.46 17.55 -3.27
N MET A 139 2.21 18.86 -3.43
CA MET A 139 2.54 19.86 -2.40
C MET A 139 1.70 19.68 -1.12
N LYS A 140 0.41 19.32 -1.27
CA LYS A 140 -0.45 19.00 -0.12
C LYS A 140 0.07 17.79 0.65
N GLN A 141 0.54 16.76 -0.04
CA GLN A 141 1.12 15.57 0.59
C GLN A 141 2.42 15.90 1.33
N LYS A 142 3.31 16.71 0.72
CA LYS A 142 4.54 17.18 1.37
C LYS A 142 4.24 17.98 2.64
N LEU A 143 3.27 18.90 2.58
CA LEU A 143 2.85 19.66 3.76
C LEU A 143 2.26 18.75 4.85
N ALA A 144 1.39 17.80 4.48
CA ALA A 144 0.80 16.86 5.43
C ALA A 144 1.87 15.99 6.11
N LEU A 145 2.87 15.54 5.34
CA LEU A 145 3.99 14.77 5.87
C LEU A 145 4.83 15.62 6.84
N CYS A 146 5.17 16.88 6.50
CA CYS A 146 5.87 17.79 7.40
C CYS A 146 5.10 18.01 8.71
N CYS A 147 3.78 18.22 8.65
CA CYS A 147 2.95 18.39 9.84
C CYS A 147 2.89 17.10 10.70
N ALA A 148 2.88 15.92 10.08
CA ALA A 148 2.91 14.64 10.79
C ALA A 148 4.26 14.36 11.47
N LEU A 149 5.35 14.93 10.96
CA LEU A 149 6.72 14.76 11.45
C LEU A 149 7.15 15.81 12.47
N ILE A 150 6.43 16.94 12.59
CA ILE A 150 6.90 18.14 13.31
C ILE A 150 7.25 17.90 14.78
N HIS A 151 6.72 16.86 15.39
CA HIS A 151 6.97 16.50 16.81
C HIS A 151 7.92 15.31 16.98
N ARG A 152 8.65 14.91 15.93
CA ARG A 152 9.59 13.78 15.92
C ARG A 152 8.98 12.46 16.35
N PRO A 153 7.97 11.95 15.61
CA PRO A 153 7.35 10.67 15.93
C PRO A 153 8.36 9.53 15.77
N THR A 154 8.17 8.47 16.55
CA THR A 154 8.92 7.21 16.38
C THR A 154 8.25 6.26 15.40
N VAL A 155 6.93 6.37 15.24
CA VAL A 155 6.14 5.60 14.26
C VAL A 155 5.29 6.54 13.43
N LEU A 156 5.29 6.35 12.11
CA LEU A 156 4.53 7.14 11.14
C LEU A 156 3.51 6.24 10.44
N PHE A 157 2.24 6.61 10.52
CA PHE A 157 1.14 5.96 9.83
C PHE A 157 0.68 6.83 8.66
N LEU A 158 0.70 6.28 7.45
CA LEU A 158 0.35 6.98 6.21
C LEU A 158 -0.77 6.22 5.49
N ASP A 159 -1.98 6.76 5.55
CA ASP A 159 -3.16 6.12 4.97
C ASP A 159 -3.35 6.62 3.53
N GLU A 160 -2.99 5.79 2.56
CA GLU A 160 -3.08 6.07 1.12
C GLU A 160 -2.44 7.41 0.70
N PRO A 161 -1.18 7.67 1.08
CA PRO A 161 -0.57 8.99 0.94
C PRO A 161 -0.35 9.43 -0.50
N THR A 162 -0.37 8.50 -1.46
CA THR A 162 -0.08 8.74 -2.88
C THR A 162 -1.33 8.75 -3.76
N THR A 163 -2.51 8.54 -3.18
CA THR A 163 -3.77 8.54 -3.93
C THR A 163 -4.07 9.91 -4.51
N GLY A 164 -4.32 9.95 -5.83
CA GLY A 164 -4.58 11.19 -6.56
C GLY A 164 -3.35 12.08 -6.81
N VAL A 165 -2.14 11.51 -6.68
CA VAL A 165 -0.86 12.17 -6.95
C VAL A 165 -0.28 11.65 -8.27
N ASP A 166 0.34 12.53 -9.05
CA ASP A 166 1.00 12.15 -10.29
C ASP A 166 2.23 11.24 -10.05
N VAL A 167 2.66 10.52 -11.08
CA VAL A 167 3.72 9.50 -10.98
C VAL A 167 5.05 10.08 -10.49
N VAL A 168 5.41 11.29 -10.90
CA VAL A 168 6.68 11.93 -10.49
C VAL A 168 6.64 12.27 -9.01
N SER A 169 5.58 12.96 -8.57
CA SER A 169 5.38 13.31 -7.16
C SER A 169 5.25 12.07 -6.26
N ARG A 170 4.67 10.97 -6.78
CA ARG A 170 4.60 9.68 -6.07
C ARG A 170 6.00 9.11 -5.82
N ASN A 171 6.85 9.06 -6.84
CA ASN A 171 8.22 8.56 -6.70
C ASN A 171 9.04 9.41 -5.72
N GLU A 172 8.91 10.74 -5.78
CA GLU A 172 9.54 11.64 -4.82
C GLU A 172 9.08 11.35 -3.39
N PHE A 173 7.78 11.13 -3.19
CA PHE A 173 7.22 10.82 -1.88
C PHE A 173 7.78 9.53 -1.29
N TRP A 174 7.87 8.46 -2.08
CA TRP A 174 8.47 7.20 -1.65
C TRP A 174 9.97 7.34 -1.33
N ASN A 175 10.71 8.15 -2.07
CA ASN A 175 12.12 8.45 -1.75
C ASN A 175 12.25 9.18 -0.40
N MET A 176 11.34 10.11 -0.10
CA MET A 176 11.28 10.76 1.22
C MET A 176 11.02 9.74 2.34
N LEU A 177 10.12 8.79 2.15
CA LEU A 177 9.84 7.73 3.14
C LEU A 177 11.08 6.85 3.40
N LYS A 178 11.79 6.46 2.35
CA LYS A 178 13.05 5.70 2.49
C LYS A 178 14.10 6.48 3.28
N HIS A 179 14.20 7.78 3.08
CA HIS A 179 15.10 8.63 3.84
C HIS A 179 14.70 8.74 5.33
N LEU A 180 13.41 8.95 5.61
CA LEU A 180 12.89 8.98 6.98
C LEU A 180 13.11 7.65 7.71
N LYS A 181 12.95 6.53 7.02
CA LYS A 181 13.26 5.20 7.56
C LYS A 181 14.72 5.06 7.93
N GLN A 182 15.65 5.58 7.11
CA GLN A 182 17.10 5.60 7.44
C GLN A 182 17.41 6.41 8.69
N GLN A 183 16.56 7.36 9.06
CA GLN A 183 16.66 8.12 10.32
C GLN A 183 16.06 7.36 11.52
N GLY A 184 15.65 6.11 11.35
CA GLY A 184 15.16 5.22 12.40
C GLY A 184 13.65 5.31 12.68
N ILE A 185 12.87 5.99 11.84
CA ILE A 185 11.41 6.06 11.97
C ILE A 185 10.80 4.76 11.43
N THR A 186 9.93 4.14 12.21
CA THR A 186 9.10 3.02 11.75
C THR A 186 7.94 3.57 10.93
N ILE A 187 7.72 3.05 9.73
CA ILE A 187 6.72 3.60 8.80
C ILE A 187 5.76 2.51 8.37
N LEU A 188 4.47 2.73 8.59
CA LEU A 188 3.39 1.92 8.04
C LEU A 188 2.65 2.71 6.98
N VAL A 189 2.61 2.18 5.76
CA VAL A 189 1.90 2.79 4.63
C VAL A 189 0.75 1.88 4.20
N SER A 190 -0.47 2.41 4.09
CA SER A 190 -1.53 1.72 3.37
C SER A 190 -1.61 2.21 1.93
N THR A 191 -1.85 1.31 0.98
CA THR A 191 -2.04 1.67 -0.43
C THR A 191 -2.89 0.64 -1.18
N PRO A 192 -3.74 1.06 -2.13
CA PRO A 192 -4.39 0.14 -3.06
C PRO A 192 -3.50 -0.22 -4.25
N TYR A 193 -2.37 0.46 -4.43
CA TYR A 193 -1.48 0.28 -5.57
C TYR A 193 -0.48 -0.84 -5.32
N MET A 194 -0.61 -1.95 -6.08
CA MET A 194 0.23 -3.14 -5.91
C MET A 194 1.69 -2.92 -6.36
N ASP A 195 1.94 -1.99 -7.27
CA ASP A 195 3.28 -1.58 -7.71
C ASP A 195 4.08 -0.91 -6.58
N GLU A 196 3.41 -0.26 -5.62
CA GLU A 196 4.06 0.32 -4.46
C GLU A 196 4.54 -0.72 -3.43
N ALA A 197 4.01 -1.94 -3.49
CA ALA A 197 4.42 -3.03 -2.61
C ALA A 197 5.92 -3.31 -2.65
N ALA A 198 6.53 -3.28 -3.84
CA ALA A 198 7.97 -3.50 -4.03
C ALA A 198 8.85 -2.39 -3.42
N LEU A 199 8.27 -1.29 -2.95
CA LEU A 199 8.99 -0.20 -2.29
C LEU A 199 9.08 -0.38 -0.77
N CYS A 200 8.34 -1.35 -0.21
CA CYS A 200 8.33 -1.73 1.20
C CYS A 200 9.28 -2.90 1.47
N GLU A 201 9.76 -3.01 2.71
CA GLU A 201 10.61 -4.15 3.12
C GLU A 201 9.79 -5.41 3.38
N ARG A 202 8.65 -5.26 4.01
CA ARG A 202 7.64 -6.30 4.17
C ARG A 202 6.27 -5.72 3.90
N ILE A 203 5.37 -6.58 3.47
CA ILE A 203 3.99 -6.21 3.19
C ILE A 203 3.02 -7.21 3.83
N ALA A 204 1.85 -6.71 4.19
CA ALA A 204 0.68 -7.51 4.46
C ALA A 204 -0.34 -7.30 3.35
N LEU A 205 -0.73 -8.35 2.66
CA LEU A 205 -1.82 -8.35 1.70
C LEU A 205 -3.13 -8.51 2.47
N ILE A 206 -4.05 -7.55 2.31
CA ILE A 206 -5.32 -7.54 3.03
C ILE A 206 -6.51 -7.49 2.05
N GLU A 207 -7.51 -8.34 2.29
CA GLU A 207 -8.76 -8.38 1.53
C GLU A 207 -9.92 -8.78 2.45
N GLY A 208 -11.09 -8.13 2.29
CA GLY A 208 -12.29 -8.44 3.08
C GLY A 208 -12.05 -8.37 4.59
N GLY A 209 -11.16 -7.50 5.05
CA GLY A 209 -10.80 -7.36 6.47
C GLY A 209 -9.89 -8.45 7.02
N ARG A 210 -9.29 -9.30 6.18
CA ARG A 210 -8.41 -10.40 6.58
C ARG A 210 -7.04 -10.28 5.94
N ILE A 211 -6.01 -10.67 6.66
CA ILE A 211 -4.67 -10.79 6.11
C ILE A 211 -4.59 -12.09 5.29
N MET A 212 -4.18 -11.94 4.05
CA MET A 212 -4.02 -13.05 3.09
C MET A 212 -2.59 -13.62 3.13
N SER A 213 -1.60 -12.74 3.23
CA SER A 213 -0.18 -13.11 3.29
C SER A 213 0.61 -11.99 3.93
N ILE A 214 1.74 -12.33 4.58
CA ILE A 214 2.69 -11.35 5.13
C ILE A 214 4.09 -11.88 4.87
N ASP A 215 4.85 -11.17 4.05
CA ASP A 215 6.28 -11.44 3.84
C ASP A 215 6.97 -10.27 3.10
N THR A 216 8.22 -10.46 2.69
CA THR A 216 8.86 -9.54 1.74
C THR A 216 8.18 -9.65 0.37
N PRO A 217 8.14 -8.59 -0.43
CA PRO A 217 7.60 -8.66 -1.80
C PRO A 217 8.24 -9.75 -2.63
N GLU A 218 9.54 -9.96 -2.49
CA GLU A 218 10.30 -10.99 -3.21
C GLU A 218 9.85 -12.40 -2.82
N THR A 219 9.65 -12.67 -1.50
CA THR A 219 9.15 -13.97 -1.03
C THR A 219 7.75 -14.24 -1.56
N ILE A 220 6.85 -13.26 -1.47
CA ILE A 220 5.47 -13.39 -1.99
C ILE A 220 5.47 -13.74 -3.48
N VAL A 221 6.33 -13.10 -4.27
CA VAL A 221 6.46 -13.37 -5.70
C VAL A 221 7.08 -14.76 -5.95
N SER A 222 8.10 -15.15 -5.18
CA SER A 222 8.75 -16.46 -5.34
C SER A 222 7.85 -17.64 -4.98
N ASP A 223 6.91 -17.42 -4.08
CA ASP A 223 5.92 -18.42 -3.64
C ASP A 223 4.74 -18.56 -4.61
N PHE A 224 4.74 -17.83 -5.73
CA PHE A 224 3.69 -17.96 -6.73
C PHE A 224 3.65 -19.38 -7.31
N PRO A 225 2.50 -20.09 -7.24
CA PRO A 225 2.43 -21.49 -7.63
C PRO A 225 2.41 -21.66 -9.15
N GLY A 226 3.45 -22.27 -9.69
CA GLY A 226 3.58 -22.61 -11.10
C GLY A 226 4.18 -21.50 -11.96
N SER A 227 3.95 -21.58 -13.27
CA SER A 227 4.45 -20.61 -14.25
C SER A 227 3.35 -19.64 -14.66
N LEU A 228 3.72 -18.38 -14.84
CA LEU A 228 2.87 -17.32 -15.37
C LEU A 228 3.28 -16.96 -16.80
N TYR A 229 2.30 -16.87 -17.67
CA TYR A 229 2.50 -16.45 -19.06
C TYR A 229 1.71 -15.19 -19.35
N ALA A 230 2.20 -14.39 -20.29
CA ALA A 230 1.50 -13.24 -20.82
C ALA A 230 1.14 -13.49 -22.28
N ALA A 231 -0.10 -13.22 -22.66
CA ALA A 231 -0.58 -13.37 -24.03
C ALA A 231 -1.18 -12.06 -24.55
N LYS A 232 -0.89 -11.77 -25.83
CA LYS A 232 -1.38 -10.59 -26.55
C LYS A 232 -1.81 -10.99 -27.96
N ALA A 233 -2.81 -10.28 -28.50
CA ALA A 233 -3.25 -10.40 -29.87
C ALA A 233 -3.90 -9.10 -30.35
N ALA A 234 -4.17 -8.95 -31.64
CA ALA A 234 -4.81 -7.78 -32.20
C ALA A 234 -6.16 -7.44 -31.56
N SER A 235 -6.94 -8.44 -31.14
CA SER A 235 -8.22 -8.25 -30.46
C SER A 235 -8.18 -8.84 -29.05
N MET A 236 -7.82 -8.01 -28.06
CA MET A 236 -7.66 -8.44 -26.66
C MET A 236 -8.95 -8.95 -26.02
N GLY A 237 -10.11 -8.36 -26.33
CA GLY A 237 -11.40 -8.83 -25.77
C GLY A 237 -11.79 -10.22 -26.26
N VAL A 238 -11.56 -10.54 -27.53
CA VAL A 238 -11.82 -11.89 -28.09
C VAL A 238 -10.80 -12.87 -27.49
N LEU A 239 -9.52 -12.49 -27.42
CA LEU A 239 -8.48 -13.31 -26.81
C LEU A 239 -8.81 -13.69 -25.36
N LEU A 240 -9.31 -12.75 -24.56
CA LEU A 240 -9.67 -12.99 -23.16
C LEU A 240 -10.74 -14.08 -23.03
N ASN A 241 -11.78 -14.01 -23.86
CA ASN A 241 -12.88 -14.98 -23.86
C ASN A 241 -12.38 -16.37 -24.27
N ASP A 242 -11.63 -16.46 -25.36
CA ASP A 242 -11.12 -17.74 -25.87
C ASP A 242 -10.14 -18.40 -24.88
N LEU A 243 -9.29 -17.59 -24.23
CA LEU A 243 -8.40 -18.08 -23.18
C LEU A 243 -9.17 -18.62 -21.96
N ARG A 244 -10.24 -17.92 -21.52
CA ARG A 244 -11.07 -18.36 -20.39
C ARG A 244 -11.88 -19.63 -20.69
N GLU A 245 -12.27 -19.84 -21.93
CA GLU A 245 -12.97 -21.05 -22.38
C GLU A 245 -12.03 -22.25 -22.63
N SER A 246 -10.73 -21.98 -22.71
CA SER A 246 -9.72 -23.01 -22.98
C SER A 246 -9.54 -23.95 -21.81
N LYS A 247 -9.72 -25.25 -22.01
CA LYS A 247 -9.51 -26.29 -20.98
C LYS A 247 -8.07 -26.35 -20.41
N ASN A 248 -7.11 -25.79 -21.11
CA ASN A 248 -5.70 -25.80 -20.70
C ASN A 248 -5.32 -24.57 -19.86
N VAL A 249 -6.18 -23.56 -19.83
CA VAL A 249 -5.99 -22.35 -19.04
C VAL A 249 -6.69 -22.53 -17.70
N LYS A 250 -5.94 -22.34 -16.61
CA LYS A 250 -6.45 -22.42 -15.24
C LYS A 250 -7.05 -21.09 -14.81
N SER A 251 -6.38 -19.98 -15.16
CA SER A 251 -6.87 -18.63 -14.92
C SER A 251 -6.39 -17.67 -16.01
N CYS A 252 -7.19 -16.64 -16.30
CA CYS A 252 -6.84 -15.60 -17.25
C CYS A 252 -7.41 -14.26 -16.79
N TYR A 253 -6.54 -13.26 -16.67
CA TYR A 253 -6.85 -11.89 -16.23
C TYR A 253 -6.30 -10.87 -17.20
N ALA A 254 -7.02 -9.79 -17.44
CA ALA A 254 -6.54 -8.65 -18.21
C ALA A 254 -5.51 -7.86 -17.38
N PHE A 255 -4.35 -7.57 -17.94
CA PHE A 255 -3.25 -6.91 -17.26
C PHE A 255 -2.51 -5.96 -18.22
N GLY A 256 -2.91 -4.71 -18.23
CA GLY A 256 -2.35 -3.72 -19.16
C GLY A 256 -2.49 -4.12 -20.63
N GLU A 257 -1.36 -4.25 -21.34
CA GLU A 257 -1.33 -4.64 -22.75
C GLU A 257 -1.40 -6.15 -22.99
N TYR A 258 -1.33 -6.97 -21.94
CA TYR A 258 -1.35 -8.42 -22.01
C TYR A 258 -2.48 -9.00 -21.17
N HIS A 259 -2.82 -10.25 -21.42
CA HIS A 259 -3.55 -11.08 -20.49
C HIS A 259 -2.58 -12.01 -19.77
N HIS A 260 -2.59 -12.00 -18.43
CA HIS A 260 -1.82 -12.91 -17.63
C HIS A 260 -2.58 -14.22 -17.47
N ILE A 261 -1.91 -15.34 -17.76
CA ILE A 261 -2.51 -16.68 -17.79
C ILE A 261 -1.69 -17.66 -16.97
N THR A 262 -2.38 -18.48 -16.18
CA THR A 262 -1.83 -19.69 -15.60
C THR A 262 -2.43 -20.89 -16.33
N LEU A 263 -1.64 -21.95 -16.48
CA LEU A 263 -2.03 -23.15 -17.20
C LEU A 263 -2.37 -24.28 -16.25
N GLN A 264 -3.18 -25.24 -16.71
CA GLN A 264 -3.26 -26.56 -16.09
C GLN A 264 -1.89 -27.24 -16.20
N GLU A 265 -1.59 -28.16 -15.27
CA GLU A 265 -0.33 -28.89 -15.32
C GLU A 265 -0.14 -29.60 -16.68
N MET A 266 0.87 -29.19 -17.41
CA MET A 266 1.29 -29.80 -18.69
C MET A 266 2.54 -30.65 -18.45
N HIS A 267 2.33 -31.83 -17.91
CA HIS A 267 3.43 -32.75 -17.63
C HIS A 267 4.24 -33.07 -18.89
N GLY A 268 5.56 -32.96 -18.79
CA GLY A 268 6.51 -33.43 -19.82
C GLY A 268 6.78 -32.43 -20.95
N LEU A 269 6.18 -31.24 -20.98
CA LEU A 269 6.50 -30.21 -21.95
C LEU A 269 7.52 -29.22 -21.40
N SER A 270 8.49 -28.86 -22.24
CA SER A 270 9.39 -27.73 -21.97
C SER A 270 8.67 -26.40 -22.07
N GLU A 271 9.27 -25.35 -21.52
CA GLU A 271 8.73 -23.99 -21.60
C GLU A 271 8.52 -23.53 -23.05
N THR A 272 9.48 -23.82 -23.92
CA THR A 272 9.41 -23.48 -25.35
C THR A 272 8.22 -24.18 -26.02
N GLU A 273 8.04 -25.47 -25.77
CA GLU A 273 6.93 -26.25 -26.31
C GLU A 273 5.56 -25.75 -25.82
N ILE A 274 5.48 -25.26 -24.58
CA ILE A 274 4.25 -24.64 -24.02
C ILE A 274 3.93 -23.35 -24.77
N ILE A 275 4.91 -22.46 -24.95
CA ILE A 275 4.73 -21.20 -25.65
C ILE A 275 4.33 -21.43 -27.13
N GLU A 276 5.04 -22.33 -27.81
CA GLU A 276 4.73 -22.69 -29.21
C GLU A 276 3.35 -23.29 -29.36
N ASN A 277 2.95 -24.20 -28.47
CA ASN A 277 1.62 -24.81 -28.47
C ASN A 277 0.50 -23.77 -28.27
N LEU A 278 0.68 -22.86 -27.29
CA LEU A 278 -0.27 -21.78 -27.06
C LEU A 278 -0.38 -20.85 -28.27
N THR A 279 0.75 -20.41 -28.80
CA THR A 279 0.81 -19.54 -29.97
C THR A 279 0.11 -20.18 -31.16
N TRP A 280 0.42 -21.46 -31.46
CA TRP A 280 -0.20 -22.19 -32.56
C TRP A 280 -1.73 -22.32 -32.38
N ARG A 281 -2.19 -22.61 -31.16
CA ARG A 281 -3.65 -22.72 -30.86
C ARG A 281 -4.36 -21.38 -31.10
N LEU A 282 -3.80 -20.28 -30.63
CA LEU A 282 -4.38 -18.96 -30.81
C LEU A 282 -4.39 -18.53 -32.29
N GLN A 283 -3.33 -18.83 -33.04
CA GLN A 283 -3.31 -18.60 -34.50
C GLN A 283 -4.34 -19.49 -35.23
N LYS A 284 -4.50 -20.75 -34.81
CA LYS A 284 -5.53 -21.62 -35.35
C LYS A 284 -6.94 -21.12 -35.06
N ALA A 285 -7.15 -20.46 -33.92
CA ALA A 285 -8.39 -19.76 -33.56
C ALA A 285 -8.55 -18.40 -34.31
N ARG A 286 -7.67 -18.11 -35.28
CA ARG A 286 -7.65 -16.90 -36.12
C ARG A 286 -7.33 -15.60 -35.40
N HIS A 287 -6.66 -15.66 -34.25
CA HIS A 287 -6.07 -14.46 -33.66
C HIS A 287 -4.89 -13.98 -34.52
N GLN A 288 -4.81 -12.66 -34.73
CA GLN A 288 -3.72 -12.01 -35.42
C GLN A 288 -2.75 -11.38 -34.42
N ASP A 289 -1.50 -11.22 -34.82
CA ASP A 289 -0.43 -10.59 -33.99
C ASP A 289 -0.31 -11.24 -32.62
N VAL A 290 -0.33 -12.58 -32.62
CA VAL A 290 -0.25 -13.37 -31.39
C VAL A 290 1.16 -13.35 -30.82
N GLU A 291 1.30 -12.92 -29.60
CA GLU A 291 2.51 -13.00 -28.81
C GLU A 291 2.22 -13.72 -27.50
N VAL A 292 3.05 -14.70 -27.15
CA VAL A 292 2.99 -15.44 -25.89
C VAL A 292 4.39 -15.49 -25.31
N ILE A 293 4.54 -15.06 -24.06
CA ILE A 293 5.82 -15.06 -23.34
C ILE A 293 5.62 -15.58 -21.92
N LYS A 294 6.66 -16.19 -21.35
CA LYS A 294 6.70 -16.44 -19.91
C LYS A 294 7.14 -15.17 -19.20
N ILE A 295 6.52 -14.88 -18.08
CA ILE A 295 6.82 -13.70 -17.28
C ILE A 295 7.05 -14.08 -15.81
N THR A 296 7.77 -13.22 -15.09
CA THR A 296 7.85 -13.28 -13.63
C THR A 296 6.57 -12.69 -13.05
N PRO A 297 5.92 -13.35 -12.09
CA PRO A 297 4.76 -12.79 -11.39
C PRO A 297 5.07 -11.46 -10.72
N SER A 298 4.07 -10.60 -10.65
CA SER A 298 4.08 -9.40 -9.81
C SER A 298 3.36 -9.68 -8.48
N VAL A 299 3.46 -8.76 -7.52
CA VAL A 299 2.67 -8.82 -6.28
C VAL A 299 1.16 -8.83 -6.58
N GLU A 300 0.73 -8.13 -7.66
CA GLU A 300 -0.66 -8.12 -8.09
C GLU A 300 -1.12 -9.49 -8.59
N ASP A 301 -0.29 -10.22 -9.34
CA ASP A 301 -0.58 -11.59 -9.76
C ASP A 301 -0.75 -12.52 -8.54
N CYS A 302 0.13 -12.37 -7.55
CA CYS A 302 0.07 -13.12 -6.30
C CYS A 302 -1.22 -12.79 -5.53
N PHE A 303 -1.57 -11.52 -5.43
CA PHE A 303 -2.79 -11.08 -4.77
C PHE A 303 -4.05 -11.65 -5.45
N ILE A 304 -4.18 -11.52 -6.78
CA ILE A 304 -5.28 -12.11 -7.55
C ILE A 304 -5.36 -13.62 -7.31
N LYS A 305 -4.22 -14.28 -7.21
CA LYS A 305 -4.14 -15.72 -6.96
C LYS A 305 -4.63 -16.11 -5.57
N LEU A 306 -4.34 -15.30 -4.55
CA LEU A 306 -4.79 -15.54 -3.17
C LEU A 306 -6.30 -15.31 -2.99
N MET A 307 -6.93 -14.49 -3.85
CA MET A 307 -8.37 -14.23 -3.84
C MET A 307 -9.22 -15.38 -4.43
N ASN A 308 -8.62 -16.30 -5.20
CA ASN A 308 -9.28 -17.40 -5.91
C ASN A 308 -8.87 -18.78 -5.36
#